data_f73b532881e87268c1a46b12470daf17
#
_entry.id   f73b532881e87268c1a46b12470daf17
#
_cell.length_a   1.000
_cell.length_b   1.000
_cell.length_c   1.000
_cell.angle_alpha   90.00
_cell.angle_beta   90.00
_cell.angle_gamma   90.00
#
_symmetry.space_group_name_H-M   'P 1'
#
loop_
_entity.id
_entity.type
_entity.pdbx_description
1 polymer ?
#
loop_
_entity_poly.entity_id
_entity_poly.type
_entity_poly.pdbx_seq_one_letter_code
_entity_poly.pdbx_strand_id
1 'polypeptide(L)'
;MLDSTKYRSKRYLHFDHRVKIEKIESYVTDPKRIAVHSFLPFIHYVTSFDKNIGCKNPEMNNRPIKTKNRDIMYAGHLDNYIYKYYAETLNDNYNEWVLVHEVDECSTAYRNNKKGKSNIDFAAEIINRISYLEEAYILVGDFTNFFDKIDHRIMKKNLLRIHQKQKLSSDWFNVYKSVTKYGYYEKDLLIKIFGTDKEIRNAKKASYFPQMKDFRNFQRKHSISKNENKYGIPQGTAISAVFANVYSIEFDVCMKNLADQHLGMYRRYSDDFILVIPKKQISSVVSQTQIEAIEKRVRALAEEYKIEIQETKTGLFDYSENRITNLKEKKVSHIDYLGFVFDGKRVRMRGKSPYKFYRKAYKLIDSSKKVRERKNIQELPYRKMIYSLYTDLGINRGDFGNFIAYAQRAQDTFDQLSPNTENLMMQQIKNRKKNLEKRLGIKIHTQV
;
A
#
# COMPACT_ATOMS: atom_id res chain seq x y z
N MET A 1 -4.82 -25.79 -13.16
CA MET A 1 -4.76 -24.69 -14.15
C MET A 1 -4.84 -23.37 -13.41
N LEU A 2 -3.89 -22.45 -13.64
CA LEU A 2 -3.88 -21.15 -12.99
C LEU A 2 -5.02 -20.28 -13.54
N ASP A 3 -5.66 -19.50 -12.67
CA ASP A 3 -6.73 -18.59 -13.04
C ASP A 3 -6.20 -17.41 -13.89
N SER A 4 -6.45 -17.45 -15.19
CA SER A 4 -6.00 -16.43 -16.14
C SER A 4 -6.53 -15.03 -15.83
N THR A 5 -7.66 -14.92 -15.11
CA THR A 5 -8.20 -13.63 -14.69
C THR A 5 -7.32 -12.96 -13.63
N LYS A 6 -6.65 -13.75 -12.81
CA LYS A 6 -5.67 -13.29 -11.83
C LYS A 6 -4.29 -13.04 -12.46
N TYR A 7 -3.88 -13.86 -13.45
CA TYR A 7 -2.58 -13.80 -14.10
C TYR A 7 -2.60 -12.95 -15.37
N ARG A 8 -3.09 -11.72 -15.30
CA ARG A 8 -3.14 -10.81 -16.46
C ARG A 8 -1.75 -10.28 -16.83
N SER A 9 -1.41 -10.29 -18.14
CA SER A 9 -0.17 -9.69 -18.61
C SER A 9 -0.18 -8.17 -18.43
N LYS A 10 0.88 -7.61 -17.85
CA LYS A 10 1.02 -6.18 -17.62
C LYS A 10 1.46 -5.44 -18.89
N ARG A 11 0.99 -4.20 -19.07
CA ARG A 11 1.29 -3.38 -20.26
C ARG A 11 2.48 -2.43 -20.01
N TYR A 12 3.66 -2.96 -19.72
CA TYR A 12 4.91 -2.17 -19.69
C TYR A 12 5.95 -2.76 -20.65
N LEU A 13 7.02 -2.01 -20.95
CA LEU A 13 8.15 -2.49 -21.71
C LEU A 13 9.19 -3.08 -20.76
N HIS A 14 9.75 -4.24 -21.14
CA HIS A 14 10.84 -4.87 -20.43
C HIS A 14 11.84 -5.48 -21.41
N PHE A 15 12.83 -6.23 -20.93
CA PHE A 15 13.84 -6.88 -21.76
C PHE A 15 13.29 -8.12 -22.48
N ASP A 16 12.26 -8.76 -21.90
CA ASP A 16 11.52 -9.86 -22.49
C ASP A 16 10.19 -9.40 -23.14
N HIS A 17 9.64 -10.26 -23.97
CA HIS A 17 8.34 -10.04 -24.59
C HIS A 17 7.20 -10.43 -23.65
N ARG A 18 6.08 -9.73 -23.81
CA ARG A 18 4.84 -10.10 -23.12
C ARG A 18 4.38 -11.47 -23.57
N VAL A 19 4.01 -12.29 -22.61
CA VAL A 19 3.50 -13.63 -22.81
C VAL A 19 2.19 -13.80 -22.03
N LYS A 20 1.30 -14.67 -22.51
CA LYS A 20 0.10 -15.07 -21.79
C LYS A 20 0.42 -16.24 -20.87
N ILE A 21 -0.24 -16.29 -19.70
CA ILE A 21 0.03 -17.33 -18.69
C ILE A 21 -0.22 -18.74 -19.23
N GLU A 22 -1.24 -18.90 -20.07
CA GLU A 22 -1.64 -20.19 -20.65
C GLU A 22 -0.50 -20.87 -21.44
N LYS A 23 0.43 -20.07 -22.00
CA LYS A 23 1.58 -20.59 -22.76
C LYS A 23 2.76 -21.00 -21.89
N ILE A 24 2.80 -20.55 -20.64
CA ILE A 24 3.97 -20.71 -19.76
C ILE A 24 3.63 -21.29 -18.39
N GLU A 25 2.37 -21.65 -18.15
CA GLU A 25 1.90 -22.19 -16.87
C GLU A 25 2.75 -23.37 -16.41
N SER A 26 2.98 -24.35 -17.29
CA SER A 26 3.81 -25.52 -17.01
C SER A 26 5.27 -25.20 -16.66
N TYR A 27 5.77 -24.04 -17.12
CA TYR A 27 7.09 -23.55 -16.74
C TYR A 27 7.06 -22.90 -15.35
N VAL A 28 6.10 -22.01 -15.11
CA VAL A 28 5.98 -21.23 -13.88
C VAL A 28 5.72 -22.11 -12.66
N THR A 29 5.00 -23.22 -12.85
CA THR A 29 4.61 -24.16 -11.79
C THR A 29 5.60 -25.33 -11.60
N ASP A 30 6.65 -25.45 -12.41
CA ASP A 30 7.64 -26.52 -12.30
C ASP A 30 8.84 -26.12 -11.42
N PRO A 31 8.96 -26.66 -10.19
CA PRO A 31 10.06 -26.33 -9.28
C PRO A 31 11.45 -26.63 -9.87
N LYS A 32 11.58 -27.67 -10.70
CA LYS A 32 12.88 -28.01 -11.30
C LYS A 32 13.34 -26.95 -12.29
N ARG A 33 12.42 -26.40 -13.08
CA ARG A 33 12.72 -25.29 -14.00
C ARG A 33 13.03 -23.99 -13.24
N ILE A 34 12.27 -23.70 -12.17
CA ILE A 34 12.49 -22.50 -11.38
C ILE A 34 13.79 -22.57 -10.58
N ALA A 35 14.22 -23.76 -10.14
CA ALA A 35 15.50 -23.96 -9.46
C ALA A 35 16.72 -23.47 -10.28
N VAL A 36 16.64 -23.52 -11.61
CA VAL A 36 17.70 -23.11 -12.53
C VAL A 36 17.32 -21.89 -13.37
N HIS A 37 16.18 -21.25 -13.10
CA HIS A 37 15.71 -20.08 -13.83
C HIS A 37 16.64 -18.89 -13.63
N SER A 38 17.02 -18.24 -14.74
CA SER A 38 17.82 -17.01 -14.73
C SER A 38 16.89 -15.79 -14.75
N PHE A 39 16.66 -15.20 -13.58
CA PHE A 39 15.86 -14.00 -13.45
C PHE A 39 16.50 -12.82 -14.17
N LEU A 40 15.69 -12.05 -14.90
CA LEU A 40 16.13 -10.82 -15.55
C LEU A 40 16.37 -9.72 -14.52
N PRO A 41 17.28 -8.78 -14.81
CA PRO A 41 17.40 -7.58 -13.98
C PRO A 41 16.09 -6.81 -13.93
N PHE A 42 15.81 -6.19 -12.80
CA PHE A 42 14.69 -5.25 -12.67
C PHE A 42 14.95 -3.98 -13.48
N ILE A 43 13.89 -3.26 -13.79
CA ILE A 43 13.98 -1.88 -14.25
C ILE A 43 13.57 -0.98 -13.08
N HIS A 44 14.49 -0.12 -12.65
CA HIS A 44 14.30 0.82 -11.57
C HIS A 44 13.88 2.19 -12.10
N TYR A 45 12.94 2.83 -11.43
CA TYR A 45 12.59 4.24 -11.63
C TYR A 45 12.07 4.86 -10.35
N VAL A 46 12.28 6.17 -10.23
CA VAL A 46 11.81 6.94 -9.08
C VAL A 46 10.50 7.64 -9.42
N THR A 47 9.49 7.41 -8.59
CA THR A 47 8.26 8.18 -8.66
C THR A 47 8.28 9.28 -7.62
N SER A 48 8.35 10.52 -8.08
CA SER A 48 8.35 11.71 -7.22
C SER A 48 6.96 12.30 -7.09
N PHE A 49 6.58 12.68 -5.89
CA PHE A 49 5.34 13.42 -5.64
C PHE A 49 5.50 14.41 -4.50
N ASP A 50 4.95 15.60 -4.71
CA ASP A 50 5.01 16.67 -3.74
C ASP A 50 4.00 16.48 -2.62
N LYS A 51 4.49 16.59 -1.40
CA LYS A 51 3.71 16.56 -0.17
C LYS A 51 3.78 17.94 0.50
N ASN A 52 2.64 18.59 0.68
CA ASN A 52 2.56 19.75 1.54
C ASN A 52 2.72 19.31 3.00
N ILE A 53 3.72 19.83 3.69
CA ILE A 53 4.04 19.50 5.10
C ILE A 53 3.43 20.47 6.12
N GLY A 54 2.60 21.43 5.65
CA GLY A 54 2.04 22.48 6.49
C GLY A 54 3.03 23.62 6.74
N CYS A 55 2.55 24.78 7.09
CA CYS A 55 3.40 25.88 7.52
C CYS A 55 3.62 25.74 9.04
N LYS A 56 4.83 25.35 9.46
CA LYS A 56 5.23 25.38 10.86
C LYS A 56 5.78 26.76 11.29
N ASN A 57 5.98 27.65 10.32
CA ASN A 57 6.51 28.99 10.57
C ASN A 57 5.62 30.03 9.86
N PRO A 58 4.93 30.92 10.61
CA PRO A 58 4.04 31.95 10.03
C PRO A 58 4.75 32.91 9.07
N GLU A 59 6.07 33.06 9.18
CA GLU A 59 6.89 34.00 8.40
C GLU A 59 7.28 33.46 7.00
N MET A 60 7.05 32.18 6.70
CA MET A 60 7.32 31.62 5.37
C MET A 60 6.10 31.78 4.46
N ASN A 61 6.13 32.77 3.58
CA ASN A 61 5.14 33.01 2.51
C ASN A 61 5.05 31.88 1.48
N ASN A 62 5.96 30.93 1.46
CA ASN A 62 5.97 29.79 0.56
C ASN A 62 5.41 28.54 1.28
N ARG A 63 4.40 27.93 0.70
CA ARG A 63 3.88 26.64 1.17
C ARG A 63 5.00 25.60 1.18
N PRO A 64 5.42 25.09 2.34
CA PRO A 64 6.51 24.14 2.39
C PRO A 64 6.08 22.82 1.71
N ILE A 65 6.72 22.55 0.59
CA ILE A 65 6.52 21.35 -0.20
C ILE A 65 7.74 20.46 0.01
N LYS A 66 7.51 19.24 0.48
CA LYS A 66 8.53 18.18 0.52
C LYS A 66 8.24 17.18 -0.58
N THR A 67 9.17 17.02 -1.49
CA THR A 67 9.10 15.96 -2.51
C THR A 67 9.39 14.62 -1.83
N LYS A 68 8.49 13.66 -1.98
CA LYS A 68 8.70 12.27 -1.56
C LYS A 68 9.00 11.42 -2.78
N ASN A 69 10.15 10.80 -2.77
CA ASN A 69 10.56 9.83 -3.77
C ASN A 69 10.16 8.41 -3.33
N ARG A 70 9.82 7.58 -4.29
CA ARG A 70 9.62 6.15 -4.12
C ARG A 70 10.37 5.42 -5.21
N ASP A 71 11.26 4.56 -4.80
CA ASP A 71 11.98 3.65 -5.66
C ASP A 71 11.06 2.50 -6.05
N ILE A 72 10.80 2.36 -7.34
CA ILE A 72 9.93 1.32 -7.88
C ILE A 72 10.75 0.45 -8.82
N MET A 73 10.64 -0.85 -8.60
CA MET A 73 11.29 -1.86 -9.43
C MET A 73 10.24 -2.78 -10.04
N TYR A 74 10.33 -3.02 -11.35
CA TYR A 74 9.45 -3.96 -12.00
C TYR A 74 10.23 -5.03 -12.75
N ALA A 75 9.72 -6.26 -12.65
CA ALA A 75 10.35 -7.47 -13.15
C ALA A 75 10.00 -7.74 -14.62
N GLY A 76 10.75 -8.61 -15.26
CA GLY A 76 10.41 -9.20 -16.55
C GLY A 76 9.02 -9.84 -16.56
N HIS A 77 8.44 -10.00 -17.74
CA HIS A 77 7.07 -10.52 -17.86
C HIS A 77 6.96 -11.97 -17.35
N LEU A 78 7.92 -12.83 -17.71
CA LEU A 78 7.98 -14.20 -17.21
C LEU A 78 8.25 -14.22 -15.71
N ASP A 79 9.24 -13.46 -15.25
CA ASP A 79 9.60 -13.36 -13.83
C ASP A 79 8.45 -12.86 -12.97
N ASN A 80 7.65 -11.91 -13.48
CA ASN A 80 6.48 -11.40 -12.77
C ASN A 80 5.42 -12.50 -12.54
N TYR A 81 5.26 -13.47 -13.45
CA TYR A 81 4.38 -14.61 -13.24
C TYR A 81 4.96 -15.58 -12.22
N ILE A 82 6.27 -15.83 -12.25
CA ILE A 82 6.96 -16.65 -11.25
C ILE A 82 6.80 -16.03 -9.86
N TYR A 83 7.12 -14.74 -9.70
CA TYR A 83 6.93 -14.02 -8.43
C TYR A 83 5.49 -14.06 -7.94
N LYS A 84 4.52 -14.02 -8.85
CA LYS A 84 3.12 -14.08 -8.47
C LYS A 84 2.71 -15.46 -7.99
N TYR A 85 3.11 -16.51 -8.69
CA TYR A 85 2.83 -17.90 -8.31
C TYR A 85 3.44 -18.24 -6.95
N TYR A 86 4.71 -17.91 -6.75
CA TYR A 86 5.39 -18.11 -5.48
C TYR A 86 4.83 -17.23 -4.36
N ALA A 87 4.34 -16.04 -4.67
CA ALA A 87 3.64 -15.19 -3.71
C ALA A 87 2.30 -15.80 -3.25
N GLU A 88 1.52 -16.36 -4.17
CA GLU A 88 0.25 -17.03 -3.84
C GLU A 88 0.52 -18.26 -2.96
N THR A 89 1.45 -19.13 -3.35
CA THR A 89 1.85 -20.32 -2.58
C THR A 89 2.38 -19.94 -1.18
N LEU A 90 3.23 -18.92 -1.10
CA LEU A 90 3.74 -18.44 0.19
C LEU A 90 2.64 -17.84 1.06
N ASN A 91 1.68 -17.14 0.45
CA ASN A 91 0.55 -16.55 1.17
C ASN A 91 -0.35 -17.63 1.77
N ASP A 92 -0.55 -18.75 1.07
CA ASP A 92 -1.32 -19.89 1.59
C ASP A 92 -0.62 -20.52 2.79
N ASN A 93 0.69 -20.81 2.68
CA ASN A 93 1.50 -21.33 3.80
C ASN A 93 1.56 -20.34 4.98
N TYR A 94 1.67 -19.04 4.70
CA TYR A 94 1.65 -17.99 5.71
C TYR A 94 0.29 -17.95 6.44
N ASN A 95 -0.82 -18.06 5.71
CA ASN A 95 -2.16 -18.06 6.28
C ASN A 95 -2.36 -19.26 7.21
N GLU A 96 -1.90 -20.43 6.82
CA GLU A 96 -1.94 -21.63 7.66
C GLU A 96 -1.09 -21.45 8.93
N TRP A 97 0.13 -20.95 8.78
CA TRP A 97 1.05 -20.73 9.90
C TRP A 97 0.45 -19.78 10.95
N VAL A 98 -0.10 -18.61 10.51
CA VAL A 98 -0.63 -17.61 11.44
C VAL A 98 -1.92 -18.06 12.12
N LEU A 99 -2.70 -18.94 11.49
CA LEU A 99 -3.86 -19.58 12.12
C LEU A 99 -3.43 -20.51 13.25
N VAL A 100 -2.45 -21.40 12.99
CA VAL A 100 -1.92 -22.34 14.00
C VAL A 100 -1.29 -21.61 15.19
N HIS A 101 -0.71 -20.44 14.96
CA HIS A 101 -0.05 -19.64 16.00
C HIS A 101 -0.94 -18.53 16.58
N GLU A 102 -2.24 -18.54 16.28
CA GLU A 102 -3.25 -17.60 16.81
C GLU A 102 -2.95 -16.11 16.54
N VAL A 103 -2.23 -15.82 15.47
CA VAL A 103 -1.88 -14.44 15.04
C VAL A 103 -2.51 -14.04 13.70
N ASP A 104 -3.53 -14.78 13.24
CA ASP A 104 -4.20 -14.52 11.95
C ASP A 104 -4.78 -13.11 11.83
N GLU A 105 -5.24 -12.55 12.92
CA GLU A 105 -5.83 -11.22 12.94
C GLU A 105 -4.79 -10.09 12.95
N CYS A 106 -3.54 -10.37 13.33
CA CYS A 106 -2.52 -9.34 13.52
C CYS A 106 -2.13 -8.67 12.21
N SER A 107 -1.82 -9.44 11.18
CA SER A 107 -1.47 -8.91 9.85
C SER A 107 -2.66 -8.97 8.92
N THR A 108 -3.09 -7.82 8.41
CA THR A 108 -4.33 -7.70 7.62
C THR A 108 -4.07 -7.39 6.15
N ALA A 109 -2.93 -6.76 5.80
CA ALA A 109 -2.58 -6.44 4.42
C ALA A 109 -2.04 -7.65 3.63
N TYR A 110 -2.25 -7.64 2.32
CA TYR A 110 -1.67 -8.61 1.37
C TYR A 110 -2.07 -10.07 1.61
N ARG A 111 -3.22 -10.31 2.24
CA ARG A 111 -3.75 -11.62 2.59
C ARG A 111 -4.79 -12.08 1.57
N ASN A 112 -4.59 -13.26 0.98
CA ASN A 112 -5.52 -13.81 -0.01
C ASN A 112 -6.74 -14.50 0.63
N ASN A 113 -6.68 -14.84 1.93
CA ASN A 113 -7.80 -15.38 2.71
C ASN A 113 -8.73 -14.32 3.31
N LYS A 114 -8.37 -13.05 3.27
CA LYS A 114 -9.22 -11.91 3.71
C LYS A 114 -10.04 -11.35 2.52
N LYS A 115 -10.65 -12.23 1.72
CA LYS A 115 -11.41 -11.86 0.51
C LYS A 115 -12.55 -10.89 0.85
N GLY A 116 -12.73 -9.87 0.00
CA GLY A 116 -13.76 -8.84 0.17
C GLY A 116 -13.40 -7.75 1.17
N LYS A 117 -12.42 -7.97 2.07
CA LYS A 117 -11.97 -6.95 3.01
C LYS A 117 -10.91 -6.04 2.40
N SER A 118 -10.95 -4.78 2.79
CA SER A 118 -10.03 -3.73 2.35
C SER A 118 -9.54 -2.90 3.55
N ASN A 119 -8.76 -1.86 3.30
CA ASN A 119 -8.39 -0.90 4.34
C ASN A 119 -9.60 -0.25 5.03
N ILE A 120 -10.76 -0.19 4.36
CA ILE A 120 -12.00 0.36 4.93
C ILE A 120 -12.47 -0.52 6.08
N ASP A 121 -12.60 -1.82 5.81
CA ASP A 121 -13.10 -2.81 6.77
C ASP A 121 -12.21 -2.89 8.00
N PHE A 122 -10.90 -2.96 7.79
CA PHE A 122 -9.93 -3.04 8.89
C PHE A 122 -9.86 -1.76 9.71
N ALA A 123 -10.05 -0.59 9.09
CA ALA A 123 -10.15 0.66 9.84
C ALA A 123 -11.44 0.74 10.65
N ALA A 124 -12.57 0.32 10.07
CA ALA A 124 -13.87 0.31 10.75
C ALA A 124 -13.88 -0.63 11.96
N GLU A 125 -13.33 -1.84 11.82
CA GLU A 125 -13.19 -2.81 12.93
C GLU A 125 -12.40 -2.20 14.12
N ILE A 126 -11.27 -1.54 13.84
CA ILE A 126 -10.43 -0.92 14.86
C ILE A 126 -11.14 0.25 15.54
N ILE A 127 -11.72 1.15 14.76
CA ILE A 127 -12.41 2.34 15.29
C ILE A 127 -13.63 1.93 16.10
N ASN A 128 -14.38 0.92 15.65
CA ASN A 128 -15.47 0.35 16.42
C ASN A 128 -14.98 -0.20 17.77
N ARG A 129 -13.87 -0.96 17.77
CA ARG A 129 -13.30 -1.48 19.03
C ARG A 129 -12.93 -0.38 20.00
N ILE A 130 -12.31 0.71 19.49
CA ILE A 130 -11.93 1.86 20.31
C ILE A 130 -13.20 2.51 20.90
N SER A 131 -14.19 2.81 20.08
CA SER A 131 -15.44 3.45 20.53
C SER A 131 -16.22 2.60 21.54
N TYR A 132 -16.16 1.27 21.41
CA TYR A 132 -16.80 0.32 22.33
C TYR A 132 -16.11 0.27 23.69
N LEU A 133 -14.80 0.50 23.76
CA LEU A 133 -14.04 0.45 25.02
C LEU A 133 -14.28 1.66 25.93
N GLU A 134 -14.86 2.75 25.40
CA GLU A 134 -15.09 4.02 26.07
C GLU A 134 -13.81 4.72 26.58
N GLU A 135 -12.85 3.96 27.15
CA GLU A 135 -11.56 4.44 27.63
C GLU A 135 -10.43 3.50 27.20
N ALA A 136 -9.48 4.03 26.42
CA ALA A 136 -8.34 3.27 25.95
C ALA A 136 -7.09 4.13 25.74
N TYR A 137 -5.93 3.52 25.83
CA TYR A 137 -4.70 4.05 25.27
C TYR A 137 -4.45 3.46 23.87
N ILE A 138 -3.98 4.29 22.95
CA ILE A 138 -3.83 3.91 21.57
C ILE A 138 -2.44 4.32 21.07
N LEU A 139 -1.66 3.36 20.61
CA LEU A 139 -0.37 3.59 19.95
C LEU A 139 -0.54 3.33 18.46
N VAL A 140 -0.37 4.36 17.64
CA VAL A 140 -0.36 4.25 16.17
C VAL A 140 1.05 4.50 15.68
N GLY A 141 1.56 3.68 14.77
CA GLY A 141 2.90 3.82 14.22
C GLY A 141 3.01 3.37 12.76
N ASP A 142 4.13 3.75 12.15
CA ASP A 142 4.48 3.47 10.75
C ASP A 142 5.96 3.04 10.72
N PHE A 143 6.30 2.02 9.93
CA PHE A 143 7.67 1.58 9.77
C PHE A 143 8.39 2.43 8.72
N THR A 144 9.62 2.84 9.03
CA THR A 144 10.44 3.63 8.12
C THR A 144 11.08 2.75 7.06
N ASN A 145 10.87 3.09 5.78
CA ASN A 145 11.52 2.43 4.65
C ASN A 145 11.46 0.89 4.74
N PHE A 146 10.30 0.37 5.13
CA PHE A 146 10.13 -1.02 5.54
C PHE A 146 10.71 -2.03 4.54
N PHE A 147 10.34 -1.94 3.26
CA PHE A 147 10.85 -2.85 2.22
C PHE A 147 12.36 -2.72 2.01
N ASP A 148 12.90 -1.52 2.15
CA ASP A 148 14.32 -1.21 1.92
C ASP A 148 15.21 -1.63 3.11
N LYS A 149 14.60 -1.96 4.27
CA LYS A 149 15.27 -2.35 5.51
C LYS A 149 15.09 -3.82 5.89
N ILE A 150 14.33 -4.63 5.13
CA ILE A 150 14.11 -6.05 5.40
C ILE A 150 15.46 -6.79 5.46
N ASP A 151 15.85 -7.28 6.64
CA ASP A 151 17.09 -8.05 6.85
C ASP A 151 16.94 -9.46 6.20
N HIS A 152 17.89 -9.81 5.35
CA HIS A 152 17.82 -11.06 4.58
C HIS A 152 17.95 -12.32 5.46
N ARG A 153 18.67 -12.25 6.59
CA ARG A 153 18.83 -13.39 7.50
C ARG A 153 17.53 -13.68 8.25
N ILE A 154 16.91 -12.63 8.81
CA ILE A 154 15.60 -12.74 9.48
C ILE A 154 14.56 -13.24 8.49
N MET A 155 14.51 -12.67 7.28
CA MET A 155 13.61 -13.12 6.21
C MET A 155 13.81 -14.61 5.90
N LYS A 156 15.04 -15.06 5.72
CA LYS A 156 15.32 -16.48 5.44
C LYS A 156 14.91 -17.39 6.58
N LYS A 157 15.20 -16.98 7.85
CA LYS A 157 14.80 -17.74 9.06
C LYS A 157 13.27 -17.89 9.09
N ASN A 158 12.53 -16.81 8.82
CA ASN A 158 11.08 -16.84 8.86
C ASN A 158 10.47 -17.61 7.68
N LEU A 159 11.07 -17.56 6.49
CA LEU A 159 10.69 -18.44 5.37
C LEU A 159 10.82 -19.91 5.73
N LEU A 160 11.92 -20.32 6.39
CA LEU A 160 12.11 -21.70 6.84
C LEU A 160 11.03 -22.11 7.85
N ARG A 161 10.63 -21.24 8.76
CA ARG A 161 9.52 -21.48 9.68
C ARG A 161 8.19 -21.67 8.98
N ILE A 162 7.85 -20.77 8.05
CA ILE A 162 6.60 -20.87 7.26
C ILE A 162 6.55 -22.18 6.46
N HIS A 163 7.68 -22.58 5.87
CA HIS A 163 7.76 -23.84 5.14
C HIS A 163 7.96 -25.08 6.02
N GLN A 164 8.15 -24.90 7.32
CA GLN A 164 8.46 -25.99 8.29
C GLN A 164 9.64 -26.87 7.81
N LYS A 165 10.70 -26.23 7.32
CA LYS A 165 11.89 -26.89 6.76
C LYS A 165 13.17 -26.33 7.33
N GLN A 166 14.20 -27.14 7.40
CA GLN A 166 15.54 -26.70 7.81
C GLN A 166 16.31 -26.01 6.66
N LYS A 167 15.95 -26.31 5.41
CA LYS A 167 16.57 -25.74 4.21
C LYS A 167 15.51 -25.43 3.17
N LEU A 168 15.63 -24.28 2.51
CA LEU A 168 14.80 -23.97 1.34
C LEU A 168 15.12 -24.94 0.20
N SER A 169 14.09 -25.40 -0.50
CA SER A 169 14.26 -26.11 -1.76
C SER A 169 14.95 -25.24 -2.81
N SER A 170 15.54 -25.85 -3.82
CA SER A 170 16.37 -25.14 -4.79
C SER A 170 15.61 -24.04 -5.54
N ASP A 171 14.33 -24.27 -5.85
CA ASP A 171 13.43 -23.30 -6.47
C ASP A 171 13.14 -22.11 -5.52
N TRP A 172 12.72 -22.38 -4.28
CA TRP A 172 12.49 -21.33 -3.27
C TRP A 172 13.76 -20.55 -2.95
N PHE A 173 14.91 -21.23 -2.91
CA PHE A 173 16.18 -20.55 -2.73
C PHE A 173 16.52 -19.64 -3.90
N ASN A 174 16.25 -20.06 -5.14
CA ASN A 174 16.48 -19.24 -6.32
C ASN A 174 15.56 -18.01 -6.35
N VAL A 175 14.26 -18.18 -6.02
CA VAL A 175 13.31 -17.06 -5.89
C VAL A 175 13.73 -16.12 -4.76
N TYR A 176 14.08 -16.62 -3.58
CA TYR A 176 14.60 -15.79 -2.48
C TYR A 176 15.85 -15.02 -2.91
N LYS A 177 16.81 -15.67 -3.57
CA LYS A 177 18.04 -15.04 -4.05
C LYS A 177 17.75 -13.93 -5.06
N SER A 178 16.79 -14.13 -5.96
CA SER A 178 16.46 -13.16 -7.01
C SER A 178 15.90 -11.84 -6.47
N VAL A 179 15.26 -11.84 -5.30
CA VAL A 179 14.74 -10.63 -4.66
C VAL A 179 15.62 -10.07 -3.54
N THR A 180 16.62 -10.82 -3.07
CA THR A 180 17.58 -10.34 -2.06
C THR A 180 18.90 -9.88 -2.68
N LYS A 181 19.33 -10.53 -3.76
CA LYS A 181 20.56 -10.22 -4.52
C LYS A 181 20.20 -9.80 -5.94
N TYR A 182 19.19 -8.95 -6.07
CA TYR A 182 18.69 -8.49 -7.35
C TYR A 182 19.65 -7.53 -8.06
N GLY A 183 19.65 -7.61 -9.40
CA GLY A 183 20.26 -6.61 -10.27
C GLY A 183 19.20 -5.74 -10.93
N TYR A 184 19.56 -4.53 -11.32
CA TYR A 184 18.64 -3.62 -12.00
C TYR A 184 19.37 -2.67 -12.95
N TYR A 185 18.59 -2.14 -13.90
CA TYR A 185 18.99 -1.02 -14.75
C TYR A 185 18.09 0.18 -14.49
N GLU A 186 18.70 1.37 -14.48
CA GLU A 186 17.96 2.62 -14.37
C GLU A 186 17.11 2.85 -15.61
N LYS A 187 15.84 3.22 -15.41
CA LYS A 187 14.93 3.56 -16.49
C LYS A 187 15.45 4.70 -17.37
N ASP A 188 16.12 5.67 -16.76
CA ASP A 188 16.70 6.82 -17.44
C ASP A 188 17.81 6.42 -18.41
N LEU A 189 18.63 5.42 -18.05
CA LEU A 189 19.60 4.83 -18.97
C LEU A 189 18.91 4.22 -20.21
N LEU A 190 17.83 3.48 -19.99
CA LEU A 190 17.08 2.86 -21.08
C LEU A 190 16.41 3.92 -21.99
N ILE A 191 15.86 4.97 -21.38
CA ILE A 191 15.29 6.10 -22.14
C ILE A 191 16.36 6.79 -22.99
N LYS A 192 17.57 7.00 -22.45
CA LYS A 192 18.68 7.62 -23.17
C LYS A 192 19.13 6.80 -24.38
N ILE A 193 19.07 5.47 -24.29
CA ILE A 193 19.56 4.57 -25.36
C ILE A 193 18.46 4.25 -26.38
N PHE A 194 17.24 3.98 -25.93
CA PHE A 194 16.15 3.45 -26.76
C PHE A 194 15.03 4.45 -27.03
N GLY A 195 15.04 5.60 -26.36
CA GLY A 195 13.91 6.55 -26.37
C GLY A 195 12.87 6.24 -25.30
N THR A 196 11.86 7.09 -25.23
CA THR A 196 10.76 6.97 -24.28
C THR A 196 9.85 5.76 -24.60
N ASP A 197 9.16 5.24 -23.60
CA ASP A 197 8.16 4.16 -23.80
C ASP A 197 7.12 4.50 -24.85
N LYS A 198 6.78 5.78 -25.04
CA LYS A 198 5.83 6.26 -26.05
C LYS A 198 6.41 6.12 -27.45
N GLU A 199 7.64 6.52 -27.65
CA GLU A 199 8.36 6.42 -28.93
C GLU A 199 8.54 4.96 -29.34
N ILE A 200 8.98 4.11 -28.41
CA ILE A 200 9.14 2.67 -28.66
C ILE A 200 7.82 2.03 -29.07
N ARG A 201 6.71 2.36 -28.39
CA ARG A 201 5.38 1.85 -28.74
C ARG A 201 4.85 2.40 -30.07
N ASN A 202 5.12 3.67 -30.38
CA ASN A 202 4.77 4.26 -31.67
C ASN A 202 5.52 3.55 -32.80
N ALA A 203 6.76 3.12 -32.55
CA ALA A 203 7.52 2.27 -33.48
C ALA A 203 7.07 0.79 -33.49
N LYS A 204 5.91 0.46 -32.86
CA LYS A 204 5.32 -0.88 -32.76
C LYS A 204 6.23 -1.94 -32.13
N LYS A 205 7.21 -1.54 -31.32
CA LYS A 205 8.08 -2.46 -30.57
C LYS A 205 7.38 -2.91 -29.30
N ALA A 206 7.46 -4.22 -28.99
CA ALA A 206 6.81 -4.84 -27.83
C ALA A 206 7.72 -4.94 -26.60
N SER A 207 9.04 -4.78 -26.77
CA SER A 207 10.09 -4.85 -25.73
C SER A 207 11.25 -3.94 -26.10
N TYR A 208 12.21 -3.74 -25.19
CA TYR A 208 13.45 -3.01 -25.51
C TYR A 208 14.34 -3.77 -26.51
N PHE A 209 14.30 -5.10 -26.50
CA PHE A 209 15.11 -5.93 -27.37
C PHE A 209 14.23 -6.86 -28.21
N PRO A 210 14.51 -7.00 -29.51
CA PRO A 210 13.82 -7.97 -30.39
C PRO A 210 14.07 -9.42 -29.93
N GLN A 211 15.30 -9.72 -29.46
CA GLN A 211 15.71 -11.05 -29.04
C GLN A 211 16.55 -10.98 -27.76
N MET A 212 16.58 -12.08 -27.00
CA MET A 212 17.41 -12.20 -25.79
C MET A 212 18.93 -12.14 -26.08
N LYS A 213 19.34 -12.44 -27.30
CA LYS A 213 20.75 -12.26 -27.74
C LYS A 213 21.15 -10.79 -27.68
N ASP A 214 20.26 -9.91 -28.12
CA ASP A 214 20.53 -8.44 -28.13
C ASP A 214 20.64 -7.91 -26.70
N PHE A 215 19.79 -8.40 -25.80
CA PHE A 215 19.89 -8.10 -24.38
C PHE A 215 21.23 -8.55 -23.78
N ARG A 216 21.72 -9.76 -24.11
CA ARG A 216 23.04 -10.24 -23.65
C ARG A 216 24.17 -9.36 -24.17
N ASN A 217 24.09 -8.89 -25.42
CA ASN A 217 25.05 -7.95 -25.97
C ASN A 217 25.01 -6.59 -25.27
N PHE A 218 23.81 -6.12 -24.91
CA PHE A 218 23.65 -4.92 -24.10
C PHE A 218 24.30 -5.08 -22.71
N GLN A 219 24.06 -6.20 -22.03
CA GLN A 219 24.66 -6.49 -20.71
C GLN A 219 26.19 -6.50 -20.72
N ARG A 220 26.83 -6.89 -21.83
CA ARG A 220 28.30 -6.84 -21.96
C ARG A 220 28.83 -5.41 -22.07
N LYS A 221 28.01 -4.47 -22.55
CA LYS A 221 28.38 -3.06 -22.77
C LYS A 221 27.99 -2.14 -21.62
N HIS A 222 27.02 -2.55 -20.81
CA HIS A 222 26.48 -1.72 -19.73
C HIS A 222 26.47 -2.52 -18.43
N SER A 223 27.15 -1.96 -17.42
CA SER A 223 27.21 -2.57 -16.08
C SER A 223 25.83 -2.59 -15.43
N ILE A 224 25.53 -3.69 -14.75
CA ILE A 224 24.31 -3.86 -13.98
C ILE A 224 24.54 -3.36 -12.54
N SER A 225 23.62 -2.54 -12.05
CA SER A 225 23.57 -2.21 -10.61
C SER A 225 23.02 -3.40 -9.84
N LYS A 226 23.53 -3.65 -8.63
CA LYS A 226 23.13 -4.79 -7.80
C LYS A 226 22.85 -4.36 -6.36
N ASN A 227 21.95 -5.07 -5.71
CA ASN A 227 21.83 -4.94 -4.26
C ASN A 227 22.97 -5.72 -3.58
N GLU A 228 23.96 -5.01 -3.08
CA GLU A 228 25.12 -5.57 -2.35
C GLU A 228 24.86 -5.68 -0.84
N ASN A 229 23.80 -5.02 -0.36
CA ASN A 229 23.43 -5.03 1.04
C ASN A 229 22.95 -6.41 1.51
N LYS A 230 22.98 -6.62 2.82
CA LYS A 230 22.40 -7.77 3.51
C LYS A 230 20.94 -7.51 3.89
N TYR A 231 20.34 -6.47 3.35
CA TYR A 231 18.96 -6.03 3.58
C TYR A 231 18.36 -5.42 2.31
N GLY A 232 17.05 -5.21 2.33
CA GLY A 232 16.27 -4.59 1.27
C GLY A 232 15.79 -5.57 0.19
N ILE A 233 14.55 -5.38 -0.24
CA ILE A 233 13.90 -6.13 -1.33
C ILE A 233 13.20 -5.15 -2.29
N PRO A 234 13.04 -5.51 -3.59
CA PRO A 234 12.49 -4.60 -4.59
C PRO A 234 11.02 -4.29 -4.34
N GLN A 235 10.64 -3.02 -4.32
CA GLN A 235 9.24 -2.60 -4.25
C GLN A 235 8.61 -2.67 -5.66
N GLY A 236 7.50 -3.42 -5.80
CA GLY A 236 6.73 -3.51 -7.06
C GLY A 236 6.48 -4.92 -7.56
N THR A 237 7.00 -5.95 -6.89
CA THR A 237 6.72 -7.36 -7.18
C THR A 237 5.63 -7.92 -6.25
N ALA A 238 4.91 -8.94 -6.71
CA ALA A 238 3.88 -9.59 -5.90
C ALA A 238 4.47 -10.27 -4.66
N ILE A 239 5.64 -10.88 -4.78
CA ILE A 239 6.26 -11.63 -3.68
C ILE A 239 6.79 -10.73 -2.57
N SER A 240 7.23 -9.51 -2.89
CA SER A 240 7.74 -8.57 -1.89
C SER A 240 6.69 -8.22 -0.83
N ALA A 241 5.42 -8.10 -1.23
CA ALA A 241 4.32 -7.84 -0.30
C ALA A 241 4.11 -8.98 0.71
N VAL A 242 4.21 -10.23 0.26
CA VAL A 242 4.11 -11.42 1.13
C VAL A 242 5.37 -11.59 1.98
N PHE A 243 6.55 -11.32 1.42
CA PHE A 243 7.81 -11.33 2.17
C PHE A 243 7.79 -10.33 3.33
N ALA A 244 7.17 -9.16 3.15
CA ALA A 244 6.99 -8.19 4.24
C ALA A 244 6.17 -8.76 5.40
N ASN A 245 5.12 -9.53 5.13
CA ASN A 245 4.35 -10.22 6.17
C ASN A 245 5.17 -11.33 6.83
N VAL A 246 5.82 -12.18 6.05
CA VAL A 246 6.69 -13.25 6.56
C VAL A 246 7.85 -12.70 7.41
N TYR A 247 8.44 -11.58 7.01
CA TYR A 247 9.48 -10.91 7.78
C TYR A 247 9.04 -10.53 9.19
N SER A 248 7.80 -10.07 9.32
CA SER A 248 7.28 -9.53 10.58
C SER A 248 6.65 -10.57 11.51
N ILE A 249 6.65 -11.86 11.19
CA ILE A 249 5.88 -12.86 11.98
C ILE A 249 6.29 -12.91 13.45
N GLU A 250 7.59 -12.84 13.77
CA GLU A 250 8.08 -12.87 15.15
C GLU A 250 7.70 -11.59 15.90
N PHE A 251 7.82 -10.45 15.24
CA PHE A 251 7.34 -9.17 15.78
C PHE A 251 5.83 -9.20 16.04
N ASP A 252 5.04 -9.70 15.09
CA ASP A 252 3.57 -9.79 15.21
C ASP A 252 3.17 -10.71 16.39
N VAL A 253 3.87 -11.83 16.60
CA VAL A 253 3.66 -12.72 17.75
C VAL A 253 3.97 -12.00 19.08
N CYS A 254 5.10 -11.31 19.16
CA CYS A 254 5.46 -10.55 20.37
C CYS A 254 4.47 -9.42 20.66
N MET A 255 4.04 -8.71 19.63
CA MET A 255 3.05 -7.64 19.75
C MET A 255 1.66 -8.16 20.14
N LYS A 256 1.26 -9.33 19.62
CA LYS A 256 0.02 -9.99 20.03
C LYS A 256 0.07 -10.39 21.50
N ASN A 257 1.15 -11.03 21.93
CA ASN A 257 1.32 -11.42 23.33
C ASN A 257 1.31 -10.19 24.25
N LEU A 258 1.96 -9.10 23.86
CA LEU A 258 1.94 -7.84 24.61
C LEU A 258 0.50 -7.27 24.70
N ALA A 259 -0.24 -7.31 23.60
CA ALA A 259 -1.63 -6.86 23.59
C ALA A 259 -2.51 -7.72 24.49
N ASP A 260 -2.39 -9.05 24.41
CA ASP A 260 -3.19 -9.99 25.20
C ASP A 260 -2.95 -9.87 26.71
N GLN A 261 -1.70 -9.64 27.14
CA GLN A 261 -1.36 -9.38 28.55
C GLN A 261 -2.14 -8.19 29.12
N HIS A 262 -2.59 -7.29 28.29
CA HIS A 262 -3.34 -6.09 28.68
C HIS A 262 -4.79 -6.08 28.15
N LEU A 263 -5.36 -7.23 27.78
CA LEU A 263 -6.71 -7.37 27.19
C LEU A 263 -6.91 -6.44 25.97
N GLY A 264 -5.80 -6.11 25.32
CA GLY A 264 -5.74 -5.16 24.21
C GLY A 264 -5.88 -5.81 22.83
N MET A 265 -5.62 -5.03 21.83
CA MET A 265 -5.67 -5.48 20.44
C MET A 265 -4.53 -4.90 19.64
N TYR A 266 -3.83 -5.76 18.89
CA TYR A 266 -2.80 -5.38 17.94
C TYR A 266 -3.23 -5.69 16.51
N ARG A 267 -3.01 -4.75 15.58
CA ARG A 267 -3.21 -4.94 14.14
C ARG A 267 -2.09 -4.24 13.35
N ARG A 268 -1.68 -4.87 12.26
CA ARG A 268 -0.71 -4.32 11.30
C ARG A 268 -1.26 -4.42 9.87
N TYR A 269 -1.14 -3.34 9.14
CA TYR A 269 -1.45 -3.26 7.71
C TYR A 269 -0.21 -2.83 6.95
N SER A 270 0.60 -3.78 6.45
CA SER A 270 1.92 -3.53 5.84
C SER A 270 2.89 -2.88 6.84
N ASP A 271 3.19 -1.61 6.62
CA ASP A 271 4.04 -0.75 7.45
C ASP A 271 3.28 0.03 8.53
N ASP A 272 1.98 0.17 8.42
CA ASP A 272 1.14 0.82 9.43
C ASP A 272 0.74 -0.18 10.53
N PHE A 273 0.90 0.18 11.82
CA PHE A 273 0.42 -0.63 12.94
C PHE A 273 -0.37 0.18 13.96
N ILE A 274 -1.21 -0.51 14.71
CA ILE A 274 -1.98 0.04 15.82
C ILE A 274 -2.05 -0.96 16.97
N LEU A 275 -1.86 -0.45 18.19
CA LEU A 275 -2.04 -1.17 19.44
C LEU A 275 -3.06 -0.40 20.30
N VAL A 276 -4.12 -1.07 20.70
CA VAL A 276 -5.19 -0.51 21.55
C VAL A 276 -5.19 -1.24 22.87
N ILE A 277 -5.04 -0.52 23.97
CA ILE A 277 -5.02 -1.05 25.35
C ILE A 277 -6.19 -0.43 26.12
N PRO A 278 -7.18 -1.22 26.58
CA PRO A 278 -8.22 -0.74 27.46
C PRO A 278 -7.62 -0.16 28.74
N LYS A 279 -8.13 0.98 29.22
CA LYS A 279 -7.68 1.52 30.51
C LYS A 279 -8.15 0.67 31.67
N LYS A 280 -9.41 0.25 31.66
CA LYS A 280 -9.97 -0.66 32.68
C LYS A 280 -9.56 -2.09 32.36
N GLN A 281 -8.91 -2.74 33.29
CA GLN A 281 -8.56 -4.15 33.30
C GLN A 281 -9.45 -4.89 34.32
N ILE A 282 -9.40 -6.22 34.35
CA ILE A 282 -10.24 -7.03 35.26
C ILE A 282 -10.03 -6.63 36.73
N SER A 283 -8.80 -6.37 37.14
CA SER A 283 -8.43 -6.08 38.55
C SER A 283 -7.61 -4.79 38.73
N SER A 284 -7.43 -3.99 37.68
CA SER A 284 -6.58 -2.80 37.76
C SER A 284 -6.96 -1.77 36.69
N VAL A 285 -6.36 -0.58 36.75
CA VAL A 285 -6.46 0.47 35.74
C VAL A 285 -5.06 0.74 35.19
N VAL A 286 -4.89 0.70 33.91
CA VAL A 286 -3.61 1.03 33.26
C VAL A 286 -3.35 2.52 33.40
N SER A 287 -2.25 2.87 34.01
CA SER A 287 -1.80 4.26 34.19
C SER A 287 -1.07 4.79 32.95
N GLN A 288 -0.91 6.11 32.87
CA GLN A 288 -0.09 6.72 31.82
C GLN A 288 1.35 6.23 31.85
N THR A 289 1.95 6.05 33.01
CA THR A 289 3.32 5.55 33.14
C THR A 289 3.46 4.12 32.60
N GLN A 290 2.45 3.28 32.81
CA GLN A 290 2.44 1.92 32.27
C GLN A 290 2.34 1.91 30.75
N ILE A 291 1.50 2.74 30.14
CA ILE A 291 1.39 2.79 28.68
C ILE A 291 2.66 3.37 28.03
N GLU A 292 3.35 4.32 28.67
CA GLU A 292 4.66 4.80 28.24
C GLU A 292 5.73 3.70 28.31
N ALA A 293 5.68 2.83 29.32
CA ALA A 293 6.55 1.66 29.41
C ALA A 293 6.22 0.63 28.30
N ILE A 294 4.94 0.44 27.98
CA ILE A 294 4.51 -0.40 26.85
C ILE A 294 5.03 0.18 25.53
N GLU A 295 4.94 1.50 25.28
CA GLU A 295 5.52 2.11 24.08
C GLU A 295 7.03 1.84 23.98
N LYS A 296 7.77 1.99 25.06
CA LYS A 296 9.22 1.66 25.09
C LYS A 296 9.47 0.20 24.76
N ARG A 297 8.66 -0.72 25.29
CA ARG A 297 8.77 -2.14 24.96
C ARG A 297 8.50 -2.43 23.49
N VAL A 298 7.49 -1.79 22.88
CA VAL A 298 7.19 -1.90 21.45
C VAL A 298 8.38 -1.46 20.61
N ARG A 299 9.05 -0.37 20.98
CA ARG A 299 10.27 0.12 20.30
C ARG A 299 11.43 -0.85 20.44
N ALA A 300 11.65 -1.39 21.61
CA ALA A 300 12.69 -2.39 21.86
C ALA A 300 12.44 -3.67 21.04
N LEU A 301 11.19 -4.13 20.94
CA LEU A 301 10.82 -5.25 20.06
C LEU A 301 11.10 -4.94 18.59
N ALA A 302 10.77 -3.75 18.13
CA ALA A 302 11.04 -3.36 16.76
C ALA A 302 12.55 -3.37 16.44
N GLU A 303 13.39 -2.87 17.34
CA GLU A 303 14.86 -2.92 17.22
C GLU A 303 15.39 -4.35 17.20
N GLU A 304 14.89 -5.24 18.06
CA GLU A 304 15.25 -6.66 18.10
C GLU A 304 15.02 -7.34 16.74
N TYR A 305 13.90 -7.03 16.09
CA TYR A 305 13.56 -7.56 14.77
C TYR A 305 14.02 -6.68 13.61
N LYS A 306 14.87 -5.68 13.88
CA LYS A 306 15.39 -4.73 12.87
C LYS A 306 14.30 -4.01 12.06
N ILE A 307 13.24 -3.67 12.74
CA ILE A 307 12.15 -2.85 12.23
C ILE A 307 12.32 -1.43 12.78
N GLU A 308 12.43 -0.46 11.89
CA GLU A 308 12.60 0.94 12.28
C GLU A 308 11.23 1.63 12.35
N ILE A 309 10.83 2.07 13.55
CA ILE A 309 9.60 2.81 13.77
C ILE A 309 9.82 4.30 13.48
N GLN A 310 8.95 4.90 12.69
CA GLN A 310 9.04 6.32 12.30
C GLN A 310 8.57 7.24 13.41
N GLU A 311 9.51 7.95 14.07
CA GLU A 311 9.24 8.85 15.20
C GLU A 311 8.17 9.92 14.92
N THR A 312 8.26 10.57 13.75
CA THR A 312 7.37 11.69 13.39
C THR A 312 5.93 11.27 13.06
N LYS A 313 5.68 9.97 12.87
CA LYS A 313 4.37 9.42 12.57
C LYS A 313 3.82 8.51 13.65
N THR A 314 4.62 8.21 14.66
CA THR A 314 4.19 7.39 15.78
C THR A 314 3.63 8.30 16.86
N GLY A 315 2.40 8.03 17.27
CA GLY A 315 1.68 8.79 18.29
C GLY A 315 1.10 7.88 19.35
N LEU A 316 1.19 8.34 20.60
CA LEU A 316 0.54 7.73 21.75
C LEU A 316 -0.64 8.62 22.16
N PHE A 317 -1.83 8.04 22.19
CA PHE A 317 -3.07 8.77 22.41
C PHE A 317 -3.84 8.20 23.59
N ASP A 318 -4.54 9.09 24.26
CA ASP A 318 -5.57 8.80 25.24
C ASP A 318 -6.94 8.95 24.59
N TYR A 319 -7.80 7.96 24.71
CA TYR A 319 -9.21 8.01 24.35
C TYR A 319 -10.05 7.95 25.60
N SER A 320 -10.83 8.97 25.87
CA SER A 320 -11.81 9.05 26.94
C SER A 320 -12.86 10.11 26.63
N GLU A 321 -14.09 9.94 27.12
CA GLU A 321 -15.19 10.87 26.95
C GLU A 321 -15.43 11.27 25.48
N ASN A 322 -15.34 10.32 24.57
CA ASN A 322 -15.45 10.54 23.11
C ASN A 322 -14.44 11.57 22.57
N ARG A 323 -13.27 11.67 23.18
CA ARG A 323 -12.20 12.60 22.80
C ARG A 323 -10.87 11.87 22.69
N ILE A 324 -10.08 12.25 21.71
CA ILE A 324 -8.70 11.80 21.52
C ILE A 324 -7.75 12.90 21.97
N THR A 325 -6.81 12.55 22.84
CA THR A 325 -5.74 13.46 23.32
C THR A 325 -4.38 12.83 23.00
N ASN A 326 -3.50 13.59 22.35
CA ASN A 326 -2.11 13.17 22.17
C ASN A 326 -1.36 13.33 23.48
N LEU A 327 -0.83 12.23 24.04
CA LEU A 327 -0.17 12.26 25.35
C LEU A 327 1.16 13.03 25.34
N LYS A 328 1.90 13.01 24.25
CA LYS A 328 3.17 13.75 24.11
C LYS A 328 2.96 15.27 23.98
N GLU A 329 1.97 15.66 23.20
CA GLU A 329 1.67 17.07 22.93
C GLU A 329 0.69 17.68 23.95
N LYS A 330 0.04 16.84 24.77
CA LYS A 330 -1.01 17.21 25.74
C LYS A 330 -2.13 18.05 25.12
N LYS A 331 -2.52 17.70 23.89
CA LYS A 331 -3.52 18.44 23.09
C LYS A 331 -4.56 17.49 22.52
N VAL A 332 -5.78 18.02 22.36
CA VAL A 332 -6.84 17.34 21.61
C VAL A 332 -6.35 17.08 20.19
N SER A 333 -6.53 15.86 19.74
CA SER A 333 -5.98 15.36 18.49
C SER A 333 -6.95 14.38 17.81
N HIS A 334 -6.44 13.58 16.91
CA HIS A 334 -7.18 12.54 16.23
C HIS A 334 -6.24 11.39 15.87
N ILE A 335 -6.81 10.21 15.67
CA ILE A 335 -6.10 9.05 15.12
C ILE A 335 -6.24 9.09 13.61
N ASP A 336 -5.13 8.94 12.88
CA ASP A 336 -5.09 8.77 11.44
C ASP A 336 -4.63 7.33 11.11
N TYR A 337 -5.57 6.44 10.77
CA TYR A 337 -5.30 5.05 10.51
C TYR A 337 -5.93 4.59 9.18
N LEU A 338 -5.14 3.95 8.32
CA LEU A 338 -5.53 3.40 7.00
C LEU A 338 -6.30 4.35 6.09
N GLY A 339 -6.08 5.66 6.24
CA GLY A 339 -6.74 6.67 5.40
C GLY A 339 -8.00 7.27 5.99
N PHE A 340 -8.35 6.92 7.22
CA PHE A 340 -9.46 7.46 7.99
C PHE A 340 -8.95 8.19 9.22
N VAL A 341 -9.69 9.21 9.61
CA VAL A 341 -9.40 10.08 10.76
C VAL A 341 -10.55 9.96 11.74
N PHE A 342 -10.21 9.61 12.98
CA PHE A 342 -11.14 9.48 14.10
C PHE A 342 -10.79 10.49 15.20
N ASP A 343 -11.71 11.37 15.57
CA ASP A 343 -11.51 12.42 16.58
C ASP A 343 -12.04 12.05 17.99
N GLY A 344 -12.47 10.80 18.14
CA GLY A 344 -13.11 10.26 19.34
C GLY A 344 -14.63 10.10 19.19
N LYS A 345 -15.27 10.82 18.29
CA LYS A 345 -16.70 10.75 18.01
C LYS A 345 -16.98 10.55 16.52
N ARG A 346 -16.25 11.28 15.66
CA ARG A 346 -16.50 11.37 14.22
C ARG A 346 -15.43 10.66 13.41
N VAL A 347 -15.88 9.96 12.38
CA VAL A 347 -14.98 9.34 11.39
C VAL A 347 -15.10 10.05 10.05
N ARG A 348 -13.94 10.37 9.45
CA ARG A 348 -13.85 11.02 8.14
C ARG A 348 -12.74 10.37 7.32
N MET A 349 -12.84 10.43 6.00
CA MET A 349 -11.66 10.17 5.16
C MET A 349 -10.58 11.22 5.45
N ARG A 350 -9.32 10.81 5.43
CA ARG A 350 -8.18 11.73 5.53
C ARG A 350 -8.36 12.90 4.55
N GLY A 351 -8.33 14.14 5.03
CA GLY A 351 -8.65 15.35 4.25
C GLY A 351 -7.93 15.48 2.91
N LYS A 352 -6.77 14.85 2.79
CA LYS A 352 -6.01 14.76 1.55
C LYS A 352 -6.74 14.00 0.43
N SER A 353 -7.63 13.07 0.75
CA SER A 353 -8.36 12.26 -0.23
C SER A 353 -9.44 13.06 -0.97
N PRO A 354 -10.38 13.75 -0.28
CA PRO A 354 -11.30 14.68 -0.93
C PRO A 354 -10.58 15.82 -1.66
N TYR A 355 -9.49 16.35 -1.08
CA TYR A 355 -8.70 17.39 -1.73
C TYR A 355 -8.14 16.95 -3.09
N LYS A 356 -7.55 15.75 -3.16
CA LYS A 356 -7.05 15.18 -4.42
C LYS A 356 -8.16 14.95 -5.43
N PHE A 357 -9.33 14.54 -4.97
CA PHE A 357 -10.51 14.36 -5.82
C PHE A 357 -10.89 15.68 -6.50
N TYR A 358 -11.10 16.76 -5.75
CA TYR A 358 -11.43 18.07 -6.31
C TYR A 358 -10.31 18.63 -7.19
N ARG A 359 -9.06 18.52 -6.77
CA ARG A 359 -7.90 18.97 -7.57
C ARG A 359 -7.83 18.30 -8.93
N LYS A 360 -8.05 16.98 -8.99
CA LYS A 360 -8.07 16.23 -10.26
C LYS A 360 -9.26 16.65 -11.14
N ALA A 361 -10.43 16.81 -10.54
CA ALA A 361 -11.63 17.28 -11.24
C ALA A 361 -11.39 18.66 -11.87
N TYR A 362 -10.92 19.62 -11.09
CA TYR A 362 -10.64 20.98 -11.57
C TYR A 362 -9.58 20.99 -12.67
N LYS A 363 -8.49 20.24 -12.50
CA LYS A 363 -7.46 20.13 -13.54
C LYS A 363 -8.01 19.58 -14.87
N LEU A 364 -8.89 18.58 -14.80
CA LEU A 364 -9.53 18.02 -15.99
C LEU A 364 -10.49 19.02 -16.66
N ILE A 365 -11.29 19.74 -15.85
CA ILE A 365 -12.20 20.80 -16.34
C ILE A 365 -11.41 21.93 -17.01
N ASP A 366 -10.35 22.41 -16.39
CA ASP A 366 -9.53 23.49 -16.93
C ASP A 366 -8.84 23.06 -18.25
N SER A 367 -8.35 21.82 -18.28
CA SER A 367 -7.79 21.24 -19.52
C SER A 367 -8.83 21.12 -20.62
N SER A 368 -10.06 20.73 -20.28
CA SER A 368 -11.18 20.63 -21.20
C SER A 368 -11.55 21.98 -21.81
N LYS A 369 -11.63 23.04 -20.98
CA LYS A 369 -11.88 24.42 -21.42
C LYS A 369 -10.79 24.90 -22.38
N LYS A 370 -9.52 24.74 -22.04
CA LYS A 370 -8.38 25.12 -22.91
C LYS A 370 -8.40 24.40 -24.25
N VAL A 371 -8.77 23.11 -24.27
CA VAL A 371 -8.88 22.35 -25.55
C VAL A 371 -10.06 22.87 -26.38
N ARG A 372 -11.20 23.18 -25.75
CA ARG A 372 -12.37 23.75 -26.42
C ARG A 372 -12.02 25.09 -27.08
N GLU A 373 -11.39 25.99 -26.36
CA GLU A 373 -10.95 27.29 -26.83
C GLU A 373 -9.95 27.16 -28.01
N ARG A 374 -8.90 26.37 -27.82
CA ARG A 374 -7.84 26.18 -28.82
C ARG A 374 -8.35 25.55 -30.12
N LYS A 375 -9.34 24.67 -30.05
CA LYS A 375 -9.90 23.96 -31.19
C LYS A 375 -11.18 24.60 -31.74
N ASN A 376 -11.64 25.69 -31.12
CA ASN A 376 -12.90 26.39 -31.46
C ASN A 376 -14.11 25.45 -31.62
N ILE A 377 -14.27 24.51 -30.65
CA ILE A 377 -15.37 23.54 -30.64
C ILE A 377 -16.45 23.97 -29.64
N GLN A 378 -17.72 23.79 -30.02
CA GLN A 378 -18.86 24.14 -29.15
C GLN A 378 -19.00 23.21 -27.96
N GLU A 379 -18.82 21.90 -28.17
CA GLU A 379 -18.95 20.90 -27.14
C GLU A 379 -17.73 20.88 -26.20
N LEU A 380 -18.00 20.65 -24.91
CA LEU A 380 -16.94 20.51 -23.92
C LEU A 380 -16.23 19.15 -24.08
N PRO A 381 -14.93 19.13 -24.46
CA PRO A 381 -14.17 17.90 -24.53
C PRO A 381 -14.13 17.19 -23.16
N TYR A 382 -13.99 15.86 -23.17
CA TYR A 382 -13.93 15.04 -21.96
C TYR A 382 -15.17 15.09 -21.04
N ARG A 383 -16.31 15.63 -21.49
CA ARG A 383 -17.54 15.75 -20.72
C ARG A 383 -17.98 14.41 -20.10
N LYS A 384 -18.00 13.32 -20.89
CA LYS A 384 -18.32 11.96 -20.38
C LYS A 384 -17.38 11.53 -19.27
N MET A 385 -16.08 11.82 -19.40
CA MET A 385 -15.07 11.48 -18.40
C MET A 385 -15.23 12.33 -17.13
N ILE A 386 -15.50 13.64 -17.25
CA ILE A 386 -15.76 14.50 -16.10
C ILE A 386 -16.97 13.96 -15.32
N TYR A 387 -18.08 13.66 -16.01
CA TYR A 387 -19.28 13.16 -15.34
C TYR A 387 -19.07 11.79 -14.71
N SER A 388 -18.44 10.84 -15.41
CA SER A 388 -18.23 9.49 -14.88
C SER A 388 -17.28 9.42 -13.70
N LEU A 389 -16.34 10.34 -13.57
CA LEU A 389 -15.35 10.33 -12.50
C LEU A 389 -15.73 11.18 -11.30
N TYR A 390 -16.52 12.25 -11.50
CA TYR A 390 -16.69 13.30 -10.50
C TYR A 390 -18.14 13.66 -10.17
N THR A 391 -19.12 13.00 -10.79
CA THR A 391 -20.55 13.18 -10.51
C THR A 391 -21.20 11.86 -10.11
N ASP A 392 -22.48 11.90 -9.78
CA ASP A 392 -23.24 10.72 -9.34
C ASP A 392 -23.29 9.59 -10.38
N LEU A 393 -23.18 9.91 -11.68
CA LEU A 393 -23.10 8.89 -12.74
C LEU A 393 -21.90 7.95 -12.63
N GLY A 394 -20.84 8.36 -11.93
CA GLY A 394 -19.66 7.54 -11.69
C GLY A 394 -19.88 6.39 -10.72
N ILE A 395 -20.88 6.46 -9.85
CA ILE A 395 -21.17 5.43 -8.83
C ILE A 395 -21.55 4.10 -9.47
N ASN A 396 -22.29 4.13 -10.58
CA ASN A 396 -22.84 2.94 -11.21
C ASN A 396 -21.93 2.31 -12.28
N ARG A 397 -20.65 2.68 -12.37
CA ARG A 397 -19.75 2.21 -13.42
C ARG A 397 -18.65 1.29 -12.92
N GLY A 398 -18.81 -0.01 -13.18
CA GLY A 398 -17.79 -1.06 -13.06
C GLY A 398 -17.49 -1.50 -11.63
N ASP A 399 -16.82 -2.64 -11.49
CA ASP A 399 -16.55 -3.34 -10.23
C ASP A 399 -15.74 -2.54 -9.21
N PHE A 400 -14.88 -1.61 -9.66
CA PHE A 400 -14.04 -0.79 -8.77
C PHE A 400 -14.55 0.64 -8.60
N GLY A 401 -15.49 1.09 -9.42
CA GLY A 401 -16.08 2.42 -9.35
C GLY A 401 -15.05 3.56 -9.46
N ASN A 402 -15.44 4.70 -8.94
CA ASN A 402 -14.58 5.89 -8.83
C ASN A 402 -14.39 6.28 -7.34
N PHE A 403 -13.85 7.47 -7.08
CA PHE A 403 -13.68 7.96 -5.70
C PHE A 403 -15.02 8.13 -4.96
N ILE A 404 -16.11 8.43 -5.67
CA ILE A 404 -17.45 8.55 -5.07
C ILE A 404 -17.92 7.18 -4.61
N ALA A 405 -17.77 6.14 -5.47
CA ALA A 405 -18.08 4.76 -5.09
C ALA A 405 -17.22 4.26 -3.91
N TYR A 406 -15.94 4.68 -3.86
CA TYR A 406 -15.09 4.39 -2.69
C TYR A 406 -15.61 5.08 -1.42
N ALA A 407 -15.99 6.35 -1.50
CA ALA A 407 -16.53 7.10 -0.36
C ALA A 407 -17.88 6.53 0.12
N GLN A 408 -18.73 6.08 -0.81
CA GLN A 408 -20.00 5.42 -0.49
C GLN A 408 -19.75 4.09 0.22
N ARG A 409 -18.91 3.22 -0.33
CA ARG A 409 -18.54 1.96 0.35
C ARG A 409 -17.96 2.20 1.74
N ALA A 410 -17.11 3.23 1.87
CA ALA A 410 -16.58 3.57 3.18
C ALA A 410 -17.67 4.02 4.15
N GLN A 411 -18.64 4.83 3.70
CA GLN A 411 -19.78 5.24 4.50
C GLN A 411 -20.57 3.99 4.96
N ASP A 412 -21.00 3.16 4.00
CA ASP A 412 -21.83 1.97 4.26
C ASP A 412 -21.13 0.98 5.20
N THR A 413 -19.82 0.73 4.97
CA THR A 413 -19.03 -0.18 5.81
C THR A 413 -18.87 0.35 7.24
N PHE A 414 -18.60 1.66 7.41
CA PHE A 414 -18.50 2.24 8.75
C PHE A 414 -19.86 2.30 9.45
N ASP A 415 -20.93 2.61 8.75
CA ASP A 415 -22.28 2.61 9.33
C ASP A 415 -22.68 1.21 9.83
N GLN A 416 -22.25 0.16 9.12
CA GLN A 416 -22.49 -1.22 9.51
C GLN A 416 -21.57 -1.70 10.64
N LEU A 417 -20.24 -1.48 10.51
CA LEU A 417 -19.25 -2.07 11.43
C LEU A 417 -18.91 -1.19 12.61
N SER A 418 -19.16 0.12 12.55
CA SER A 418 -18.89 1.09 13.62
C SER A 418 -20.11 2.02 13.85
N PRO A 419 -21.24 1.46 14.28
CA PRO A 419 -22.50 2.22 14.43
C PRO A 419 -22.46 3.25 15.58
N ASN A 420 -21.53 3.12 16.52
CA ASN A 420 -21.37 4.03 17.65
C ASN A 420 -20.61 5.32 17.28
N THR A 421 -20.16 5.44 16.05
CA THR A 421 -19.43 6.62 15.54
C THR A 421 -20.27 7.41 14.55
N GLU A 422 -20.05 8.72 14.51
CA GLU A 422 -20.65 9.61 13.51
C GLU A 422 -19.82 9.57 12.22
N ASN A 423 -20.30 8.79 11.21
CA ASN A 423 -19.57 8.53 9.99
C ASN A 423 -19.86 9.58 8.91
N LEU A 424 -18.84 10.30 8.44
CA LEU A 424 -19.02 11.52 7.63
C LEU A 424 -18.31 11.45 6.26
N MET A 425 -18.08 10.27 5.70
CA MET A 425 -17.32 10.12 4.45
C MET A 425 -18.02 10.77 3.26
N MET A 426 -19.31 10.51 3.07
CA MET A 426 -20.10 11.10 1.99
C MET A 426 -20.36 12.59 2.21
N GLN A 427 -20.45 13.04 3.46
CA GLN A 427 -20.61 14.44 3.77
C GLN A 427 -19.44 15.30 3.29
N GLN A 428 -18.21 14.76 3.30
CA GLN A 428 -17.02 15.46 2.81
C GLN A 428 -17.09 15.81 1.31
N ILE A 429 -17.89 15.12 0.55
CA ILE A 429 -18.07 15.33 -0.90
C ILE A 429 -19.52 15.67 -1.30
N LYS A 430 -20.39 15.97 -0.34
CA LYS A 430 -21.81 16.27 -0.61
C LYS A 430 -22.02 17.39 -1.63
N ASN A 431 -21.19 18.40 -1.60
CA ASN A 431 -21.27 19.59 -2.47
C ASN A 431 -20.51 19.40 -3.81
N ARG A 432 -20.10 18.17 -4.17
CA ARG A 432 -19.27 17.92 -5.37
C ARG A 432 -19.90 18.47 -6.65
N LYS A 433 -21.18 18.20 -6.89
CA LYS A 433 -21.90 18.66 -8.09
C LYS A 433 -21.85 20.18 -8.20
N LYS A 434 -22.30 20.88 -7.15
CA LYS A 434 -22.28 22.36 -7.06
C LYS A 434 -20.88 22.96 -7.31
N ASN A 435 -19.85 22.34 -6.73
CA ASN A 435 -18.46 22.80 -6.89
C ASN A 435 -17.95 22.61 -8.32
N LEU A 436 -18.32 21.50 -8.98
CA LEU A 436 -17.97 21.25 -10.36
C LEU A 436 -18.72 22.16 -11.31
N GLU A 437 -20.02 22.38 -11.10
CA GLU A 437 -20.85 23.32 -11.87
C GLU A 437 -20.28 24.74 -11.82
N LYS A 438 -19.91 25.20 -10.61
CA LYS A 438 -19.23 26.50 -10.45
C LYS A 438 -17.93 26.57 -11.27
N ARG A 439 -17.12 25.48 -11.30
CA ARG A 439 -15.88 25.45 -12.08
C ARG A 439 -16.10 25.31 -13.57
N LEU A 440 -17.13 24.59 -13.99
CA LEU A 440 -17.51 24.43 -15.40
C LEU A 440 -18.12 25.72 -15.98
N GLY A 441 -18.87 26.48 -15.18
CA GLY A 441 -19.68 27.61 -15.62
C GLY A 441 -21.01 27.17 -16.26
N ILE A 442 -21.38 25.91 -16.15
CA ILE A 442 -22.64 25.32 -16.67
C ILE A 442 -23.23 24.36 -15.64
N LYS A 443 -24.55 24.17 -15.68
CA LYS A 443 -25.21 23.14 -14.86
C LYS A 443 -24.97 21.74 -15.42
N ILE A 444 -24.84 20.79 -14.52
CA ILE A 444 -24.68 19.37 -14.83
C ILE A 444 -26.07 18.73 -14.78
N HIS A 445 -26.57 18.31 -15.92
CA HIS A 445 -27.79 17.53 -16.03
C HIS A 445 -27.42 16.06 -15.96
N THR A 446 -27.66 15.44 -14.81
CA THR A 446 -27.55 13.99 -14.62
C THR A 446 -28.95 13.41 -14.63
N GLN A 447 -29.21 12.48 -15.53
CA GLN A 447 -30.33 11.57 -15.35
C GLN A 447 -29.92 10.64 -14.18
N VAL A 448 -30.57 10.80 -13.06
CA VAL A 448 -30.47 9.87 -11.92
C VAL A 448 -31.57 8.86 -12.09
#